data_07e745aee8e218a0b1998eeab1c07cfb
#
_entry.id   07e745aee8e218a0b1998eeab1c07cfb
#
_cell.length_a   1.000
_cell.length_b   1.000
_cell.length_c   1.000
_cell.angle_alpha   90.00
_cell.angle_beta   90.00
_cell.angle_gamma   90.00
#
_symmetry.space_group_name_H-M   'P 1'
#
loop_
_entity.id
_entity.type
_entity.pdbx_description
1 polymer ?
#
loop_
_entity_poly.entity_id
_entity_poly.type
_entity_poly.pdbx_seq_one_letter_code
_entity_poly.pdbx_strand_id
1 'polypeptide(L)'
;MDRPAHAGLRHLALNTRNLEAMRRFYVDFLGFAIEWQPDPDNVYLTSGADNLALHRASGPLASSGQALDHLGLIVRSPGDVDRWAEYLEHLGVTIVAKPKTHRDGARSLYVKDPDGNVIQIIHHPPISGS
;
A
#
# COMPACT_ATOMS: atom_id res chain seq x y z
N MET A 1 -14.47 -29.77 15.24
CA MET A 1 -15.09 -28.41 15.13
C MET A 1 -14.83 -27.87 13.73
N ASP A 2 -15.84 -27.33 13.10
CA ASP A 2 -15.68 -26.71 11.79
C ASP A 2 -15.03 -25.34 11.93
N ARG A 3 -14.19 -24.96 10.96
CA ARG A 3 -13.54 -23.67 10.93
C ARG A 3 -14.56 -22.57 10.56
N PRO A 4 -14.71 -21.52 11.40
CA PRO A 4 -15.55 -20.38 11.03
C PRO A 4 -15.07 -19.67 9.77
N ALA A 5 -15.95 -18.91 9.13
CA ALA A 5 -15.61 -18.13 7.94
C ALA A 5 -15.07 -16.75 8.31
N HIS A 6 -14.31 -16.17 7.40
CA HIS A 6 -13.91 -14.76 7.43
C HIS A 6 -14.02 -14.18 6.02
N ALA A 7 -13.86 -12.87 5.90
CA ALA A 7 -14.02 -12.16 4.61
C ALA A 7 -12.70 -11.82 3.92
N GLY A 8 -11.62 -12.42 4.35
CA GLY A 8 -10.31 -12.22 3.74
C GLY A 8 -9.43 -11.19 4.45
N LEU A 9 -8.21 -11.06 3.97
CA LEU A 9 -7.24 -10.12 4.52
C LEU A 9 -7.56 -8.71 3.99
N ARG A 10 -8.15 -7.85 4.83
CA ARG A 10 -8.64 -6.53 4.41
C ARG A 10 -8.31 -5.40 5.39
N HIS A 11 -7.51 -5.68 6.40
CA HIS A 11 -7.11 -4.66 7.36
C HIS A 11 -5.62 -4.76 7.63
N LEU A 12 -4.95 -3.61 7.60
CA LEU A 12 -3.54 -3.48 7.94
C LEU A 12 -3.37 -2.23 8.79
N ALA A 13 -2.54 -2.32 9.82
CA ALA A 13 -2.20 -1.17 10.65
C ALA A 13 -0.69 -0.95 10.64
N LEU A 14 -0.28 0.28 10.44
CA LEU A 14 1.12 0.70 10.44
C LEU A 14 1.35 1.75 11.51
N ASN A 15 2.43 1.60 12.26
CA ASN A 15 2.93 2.68 13.10
C ASN A 15 3.79 3.60 12.24
N THR A 16 3.70 4.91 12.47
CA THR A 16 4.46 5.88 11.70
C THR A 16 4.94 7.02 12.58
N ARG A 17 6.11 7.54 12.27
CA ARG A 17 6.63 8.79 12.87
C ARG A 17 6.34 10.00 12.00
N ASN A 18 5.77 9.80 10.82
CA ASN A 18 5.45 10.83 9.83
C ASN A 18 3.98 10.74 9.42
N LEU A 19 3.07 10.85 10.39
CA LEU A 19 1.64 10.60 10.12
C LEU A 19 1.09 11.51 9.01
N GLU A 20 1.44 12.80 9.00
CA GLU A 20 0.96 13.75 8.01
C GLU A 20 1.47 13.40 6.60
N ALA A 21 2.76 13.07 6.49
CA ALA A 21 3.35 12.67 5.21
C ALA A 21 2.77 11.34 4.72
N MET A 22 2.57 10.39 5.63
CA MET A 22 1.97 9.09 5.30
C MET A 22 0.53 9.25 4.84
N ARG A 23 -0.27 10.06 5.55
CA ARG A 23 -1.66 10.34 5.14
C ARG A 23 -1.70 10.97 3.75
N ARG A 24 -0.87 11.98 3.51
CA ARG A 24 -0.78 12.64 2.20
C ARG A 24 -0.43 11.63 1.10
N PHE A 25 0.54 10.78 1.33
CA PHE A 25 0.96 9.79 0.35
C PHE A 25 -0.20 8.84 -0.03
N TYR A 26 -0.85 8.24 0.97
CA TYR A 26 -1.92 7.29 0.69
C TYR A 26 -3.19 7.96 0.16
N VAL A 27 -3.55 9.13 0.67
CA VAL A 27 -4.76 9.84 0.24
C VAL A 27 -4.52 10.58 -1.08
N ASP A 28 -3.52 11.45 -1.14
CA ASP A 28 -3.35 12.34 -2.29
C ASP A 28 -2.69 11.63 -3.47
N PHE A 29 -1.70 10.76 -3.22
CA PHE A 29 -0.96 10.10 -4.30
C PHE A 29 -1.63 8.79 -4.72
N LEU A 30 -2.04 7.94 -3.77
CA LEU A 30 -2.61 6.63 -4.08
C LEU A 30 -4.13 6.61 -4.16
N GLY A 31 -4.80 7.68 -3.75
CA GLY A 31 -6.24 7.80 -3.90
C GLY A 31 -7.07 7.12 -2.82
N PHE A 32 -6.49 6.81 -1.65
CA PHE A 32 -7.28 6.32 -0.53
C PHE A 32 -8.22 7.41 -0.03
N ALA A 33 -9.37 7.02 0.49
CA ALA A 33 -10.29 7.92 1.17
C ALA A 33 -10.06 7.84 2.68
N ILE A 34 -10.26 8.97 3.38
CA ILE A 34 -10.28 8.96 4.84
C ILE A 34 -11.64 8.38 5.28
N GLU A 35 -11.59 7.25 5.96
CA GLU A 35 -12.79 6.64 6.53
C GLU A 35 -13.12 7.27 7.88
N TRP A 36 -12.11 7.51 8.71
CA TRP A 36 -12.28 8.06 10.04
C TRP A 36 -10.97 8.61 10.58
N GLN A 37 -11.00 9.80 11.15
CA GLN A 37 -9.86 10.38 11.85
C GLN A 37 -10.31 10.91 13.21
N PRO A 38 -10.30 10.06 14.26
CA PRO A 38 -10.83 10.43 15.57
C PRO A 38 -10.00 11.49 16.29
N ASP A 39 -8.69 11.57 16.00
CA ASP A 39 -7.75 12.46 16.67
C ASP A 39 -6.53 12.71 15.77
N PRO A 40 -5.59 13.61 16.18
CA PRO A 40 -4.41 13.91 15.35
C PRO A 40 -3.41 12.75 15.21
N ASP A 41 -3.50 11.72 16.05
CA ASP A 41 -2.51 10.64 16.11
C ASP A 41 -2.96 9.35 15.41
N ASN A 42 -4.21 9.30 14.97
CA ASN A 42 -4.78 8.10 14.37
C ASN A 42 -5.65 8.46 13.17
N VAL A 43 -5.44 7.79 12.04
CA VAL A 43 -6.28 7.94 10.87
C VAL A 43 -6.54 6.57 10.24
N TYR A 44 -7.77 6.36 9.80
CA TYR A 44 -8.21 5.13 9.17
C TYR A 44 -8.58 5.44 7.72
N LEU A 45 -7.92 4.76 6.79
CA LEU A 45 -8.06 4.98 5.35
C LEU A 45 -8.67 3.76 4.70
N THR A 46 -9.28 3.94 3.54
CA THR A 46 -9.80 2.83 2.74
C THR A 46 -9.51 3.04 1.26
N SER A 47 -9.23 1.95 0.56
CA SER A 47 -9.16 1.95 -0.90
C SER A 47 -10.39 1.29 -1.54
N GLY A 48 -11.45 1.06 -0.75
CA GLY A 48 -12.72 0.52 -1.21
C GLY A 48 -13.30 -0.50 -0.24
N ALA A 49 -12.77 -1.71 -0.25
CA ALA A 49 -13.26 -2.82 0.59
C ALA A 49 -12.22 -3.25 1.63
N ASP A 50 -11.40 -2.35 2.09
CA ASP A 50 -10.32 -2.59 3.03
C ASP A 50 -10.23 -1.46 4.04
N ASN A 51 -9.26 -1.58 4.95
CA ASN A 51 -8.97 -0.56 5.95
C ASN A 51 -7.46 -0.53 6.21
N LEU A 52 -6.86 0.64 6.04
CA LEU A 52 -5.47 0.90 6.39
C LEU A 52 -5.45 1.89 7.55
N ALA A 53 -5.01 1.42 8.72
CA ALA A 53 -4.87 2.28 9.88
C ALA A 53 -3.44 2.82 9.97
N LEU A 54 -3.30 4.11 10.21
CA LEU A 54 -2.03 4.75 10.49
C LEU A 54 -2.07 5.30 11.90
N HIS A 55 -1.13 4.86 12.72
CA HIS A 55 -1.01 5.27 14.13
C HIS A 55 0.32 5.97 14.35
N ARG A 56 0.29 7.14 15.01
CA ARG A 56 1.54 7.82 15.37
C ARG A 56 2.32 6.97 16.35
N ALA A 57 3.55 6.64 16.01
CA ALA A 57 4.41 5.85 16.89
C ALA A 57 4.78 6.65 18.13
N SER A 58 4.80 5.97 19.27
CA SER A 58 5.18 6.58 20.55
C SER A 58 6.69 6.59 20.80
N GLY A 59 7.47 5.95 19.91
CA GLY A 59 8.92 5.84 20.06
C GLY A 59 9.59 5.50 18.74
N PRO A 60 10.91 5.21 18.77
CA PRO A 60 11.65 4.88 17.57
C PRO A 60 11.12 3.63 16.88
N LEU A 61 11.19 3.62 15.54
CA LEU A 61 10.87 2.45 14.73
C LEU A 61 12.16 1.87 14.16
N ALA A 62 12.19 0.54 14.03
CA ALA A 62 13.32 -0.14 13.41
C ALA A 62 13.43 0.26 11.94
N SER A 63 14.67 0.47 11.46
CA SER A 63 14.95 0.79 10.06
C SER A 63 15.23 -0.44 9.20
N SER A 64 15.38 -1.60 9.83
CA SER A 64 15.67 -2.87 9.15
C SER A 64 15.19 -4.04 10.01
N GLY A 65 15.15 -5.22 9.42
CA GLY A 65 14.76 -6.43 10.14
C GLY A 65 13.27 -6.48 10.49
N GLN A 66 12.44 -5.77 9.76
CA GLN A 66 11.01 -5.71 10.01
C GLN A 66 10.30 -6.92 9.41
N ALA A 67 9.22 -7.35 10.07
CA ALA A 67 8.44 -8.48 9.59
C ALA A 67 7.67 -8.16 8.30
N LEU A 68 7.26 -6.90 8.11
CA LEU A 68 6.58 -6.49 6.89
C LEU A 68 7.59 -6.36 5.76
N ASP A 69 7.47 -7.22 4.73
CA ASP A 69 8.29 -7.10 3.53
C ASP A 69 7.72 -6.02 2.60
N HIS A 70 6.47 -6.16 2.23
CA HIS A 70 5.76 -5.17 1.42
C HIS A 70 4.24 -5.36 1.56
N LEU A 71 3.49 -4.36 1.13
CA LEU A 71 2.05 -4.46 0.94
C LEU A 71 1.73 -4.20 -0.53
N GLY A 72 0.59 -4.69 -1.01
CA GLY A 72 0.28 -4.62 -2.43
C GLY A 72 -1.06 -3.99 -2.73
N LEU A 73 -1.09 -3.24 -3.82
CA LEU A 73 -2.31 -2.71 -4.42
C LEU A 73 -2.53 -3.42 -5.75
N ILE A 74 -3.72 -3.96 -5.94
CA ILE A 74 -4.07 -4.70 -7.15
C ILE A 74 -4.60 -3.73 -8.19
N VAL A 75 -4.06 -3.83 -9.41
CA VAL A 75 -4.58 -3.12 -10.58
C VAL A 75 -5.21 -4.10 -11.55
N ARG A 76 -6.09 -3.59 -12.42
CA ARG A 76 -6.94 -4.42 -13.27
C ARG A 76 -6.28 -4.85 -14.57
N SER A 77 -5.27 -4.13 -15.02
CA SER A 77 -4.58 -4.47 -16.27
C SER A 77 -3.06 -4.30 -16.13
N PRO A 78 -2.27 -5.05 -16.94
CA PRO A 78 -0.81 -4.88 -16.93
C PRO A 78 -0.38 -3.45 -17.26
N GLY A 79 -1.08 -2.79 -18.18
CA GLY A 79 -0.79 -1.42 -18.56
C GLY A 79 -0.98 -0.41 -17.43
N ASP A 80 -1.84 -0.72 -16.46
CA ASP A 80 -2.02 0.14 -15.30
C ASP A 80 -0.75 0.21 -14.46
N VAL A 81 0.03 -0.86 -14.40
CA VAL A 81 1.32 -0.87 -13.70
C VAL A 81 2.24 0.20 -14.30
N ASP A 82 2.33 0.25 -15.63
CA ASP A 82 3.16 1.24 -16.32
C ASP A 82 2.65 2.66 -16.12
N ARG A 83 1.33 2.86 -16.13
CA ARG A 83 0.73 4.17 -15.88
C ARG A 83 1.00 4.65 -14.45
N TRP A 84 0.91 3.76 -13.48
CA TRP A 84 1.26 4.09 -12.09
C TRP A 84 2.74 4.45 -11.94
N ALA A 85 3.63 3.73 -12.63
CA ALA A 85 5.06 4.05 -12.60
C ALA A 85 5.32 5.47 -13.09
N GLU A 86 4.73 5.84 -14.21
CA GLU A 86 4.87 7.17 -14.80
C GLU A 86 4.35 8.26 -13.87
N TYR A 87 3.14 8.05 -13.34
CA TYR A 87 2.48 8.98 -12.44
C TYR A 87 3.28 9.20 -11.16
N LEU A 88 3.71 8.13 -10.50
CA LEU A 88 4.44 8.21 -9.25
C LEU A 88 5.84 8.80 -9.44
N GLU A 89 6.49 8.50 -10.55
CA GLU A 89 7.77 9.12 -10.91
C GLU A 89 7.60 10.63 -11.08
N HIS A 90 6.53 11.06 -11.74
CA HIS A 90 6.21 12.48 -11.89
C HIS A 90 6.01 13.18 -10.53
N LEU A 91 5.48 12.49 -9.54
CA LEU A 91 5.29 13.03 -8.19
C LEU A 91 6.56 12.95 -7.32
N GLY A 92 7.66 12.43 -7.84
CA GLY A 92 8.91 12.30 -7.10
C GLY A 92 8.95 11.15 -6.12
N VAL A 93 8.07 10.17 -6.25
CA VAL A 93 8.05 8.97 -5.40
C VAL A 93 9.25 8.09 -5.74
N THR A 94 9.89 7.53 -4.72
CA THR A 94 11.03 6.63 -4.90
C THR A 94 10.57 5.30 -5.51
N ILE A 95 11.06 5.00 -6.72
CA ILE A 95 10.83 3.72 -7.39
C ILE A 95 11.93 2.76 -6.96
N VAL A 96 11.55 1.65 -6.31
CA VAL A 96 12.47 0.62 -5.86
C VAL A 96 12.81 -0.34 -7.00
N ALA A 97 11.76 -0.76 -7.74
CA ALA A 97 11.92 -1.62 -8.90
C ALA A 97 10.91 -1.21 -9.97
N LYS A 98 11.42 -0.98 -11.17
CA LYS A 98 10.61 -0.57 -12.33
C LYS A 98 9.67 -1.70 -12.76
N PRO A 99 8.61 -1.36 -13.54
CA PRO A 99 7.68 -2.38 -14.03
C PRO A 99 8.40 -3.55 -14.67
N LYS A 100 8.00 -4.76 -14.25
CA LYS A 100 8.55 -6.00 -14.75
C LYS A 100 7.45 -7.06 -14.78
N THR A 101 7.44 -7.85 -15.85
CA THR A 101 6.60 -9.04 -15.92
C THR A 101 7.35 -10.23 -15.34
N HIS A 102 6.73 -10.89 -14.37
CA HIS A 102 7.30 -12.04 -13.69
C HIS A 102 6.95 -13.33 -14.45
N ARG A 103 7.64 -14.43 -14.10
CA ARG A 103 7.46 -15.71 -14.80
C ARG A 103 6.07 -16.33 -14.62
N ASP A 104 5.31 -15.91 -13.59
CA ASP A 104 3.92 -16.35 -13.38
C ASP A 104 2.90 -15.51 -14.14
N GLY A 105 3.36 -14.55 -14.95
CA GLY A 105 2.51 -13.66 -15.72
C GLY A 105 2.10 -12.38 -14.99
N ALA A 106 2.37 -12.26 -13.70
CA ALA A 106 2.11 -11.04 -12.97
C ALA A 106 3.04 -9.93 -13.43
N ARG A 107 2.53 -8.69 -13.49
CA ARG A 107 3.35 -7.52 -13.76
C ARG A 107 3.25 -6.57 -12.57
N SER A 108 4.39 -6.07 -12.12
CA SER A 108 4.40 -5.22 -10.93
C SER A 108 5.53 -4.20 -10.96
N LEU A 109 5.39 -3.18 -10.11
CA LEU A 109 6.47 -2.28 -9.72
C LEU A 109 6.49 -2.17 -8.21
N TYR A 110 7.61 -1.70 -7.66
CA TYR A 110 7.75 -1.47 -6.22
C TYR A 110 8.14 -0.01 -5.99
N VAL A 111 7.49 0.64 -5.04
CA VAL A 111 7.78 2.02 -4.62
C VAL A 111 7.89 2.07 -3.11
N LYS A 112 8.37 3.20 -2.58
CA LYS A 112 8.42 3.42 -1.13
C LYS A 112 7.46 4.52 -0.71
N ASP A 113 6.79 4.31 0.41
CA ASP A 113 6.07 5.37 1.08
C ASP A 113 7.07 6.27 1.87
N PRO A 114 6.60 7.39 2.47
CA PRO A 114 7.50 8.29 3.19
C PRO A 114 8.26 7.66 4.36
N ASP A 115 7.75 6.58 4.94
CA ASP A 115 8.43 5.85 6.03
C ASP A 115 9.36 4.75 5.52
N GLY A 116 9.43 4.55 4.19
CA GLY A 116 10.25 3.51 3.60
C GLY A 116 9.58 2.15 3.49
N ASN A 117 8.28 2.04 3.80
CA ASN A 117 7.55 0.81 3.53
C ASN A 117 7.49 0.60 2.02
N VAL A 118 7.68 -0.63 1.59
CA VAL A 118 7.63 -1.00 0.19
C VAL A 118 6.18 -1.32 -0.20
N ILE A 119 5.70 -0.66 -1.24
CA ILE A 119 4.40 -0.91 -1.82
C ILE A 119 4.59 -1.51 -3.21
N GLN A 120 3.95 -2.65 -3.44
CA GLN A 120 3.89 -3.27 -4.75
C GLN A 120 2.59 -2.89 -5.45
N ILE A 121 2.68 -2.36 -6.65
CA ILE A 121 1.52 -2.16 -7.51
C ILE A 121 1.55 -3.28 -8.53
N ILE A 122 0.53 -4.13 -8.51
CA ILE A 122 0.60 -5.42 -9.18
C ILE A 122 -0.69 -5.77 -9.92
N HIS A 123 -0.54 -6.17 -11.18
CA HIS A 123 -1.53 -6.94 -11.90
C HIS A 123 -1.23 -8.42 -11.65
N HIS A 124 -2.14 -9.09 -10.95
CA HIS A 124 -2.03 -10.52 -10.64
C HIS A 124 -3.28 -11.21 -11.18
N PRO A 125 -3.18 -11.96 -12.28
CA PRO A 125 -4.36 -12.48 -12.98
C PRO A 125 -5.41 -13.16 -12.11
N PRO A 126 -5.04 -14.01 -11.13
CA PRO A 126 -6.04 -14.65 -10.27
C PRO A 126 -6.91 -13.69 -9.46
N ILE A 127 -6.41 -12.50 -9.15
CA ILE A 127 -7.13 -11.50 -8.32
C ILE A 127 -7.62 -10.33 -9.16
N SER A 128 -6.82 -9.89 -10.14
CA SER A 128 -7.12 -8.69 -10.94
C SER A 128 -8.34 -8.84 -11.84
N GLY A 129 -8.77 -10.08 -12.03
CA GLY A 129 -9.79 -10.41 -13.00
C GLY A 129 -9.22 -10.56 -14.40
N SER A 130 -10.05 -11.01 -15.28
CA SER A 130 -9.68 -11.23 -16.68
C SER A 130 -9.89 -9.95 -17.52
#